data_27be748201b7a0d409556137c2ec8cbf
#
_entry.id   27be748201b7a0d409556137c2ec8cbf
#
_cell.length_a   1.000
_cell.length_b   1.000
_cell.length_c   1.000
_cell.angle_alpha   90.00
_cell.angle_beta   90.00
_cell.angle_gamma   90.00
#
_symmetry.space_group_name_H-M   'P 1'
#
loop_
_entity.id
_entity.type
_entity.pdbx_description
1 polymer ?
#
loop_
_entity_poly.entity_id
_entity_poly.type
_entity_poly.pdbx_seq_one_letter_code
_entity_poly.pdbx_strand_id
1 'polypeptide(L)'
;MAGTVKFIFQPAEEGAQTGENGGASMMVEEGVLDNPKVDAIYGLHINSATPVGTVRYKSKGIMAAAQRFVIDVKGKQAHGSTPWVSVDPIVISAQIINGIQTIISRNSELTKEGAVITIGSIHSGIRFNIIPESAQLIGTIRTLDDDMKQLIIRRMNELAPQIAAAYGGSATVDIKETAALTYNDPTLTLKAVNSLKKTLGQKNVMEMRAVTGAEDFSAFQERVPGFYFFLGGLIQGNSPHEAPSHHTPEFEVDDAGLIHGVKAMVGLTLDYLK
;
A
#
# COMPACT_ATOMS: atom_id res chain seq x y z
N MET A 1 -29.78 -16.17 14.78
CA MET A 1 -28.94 -15.04 14.34
C MET A 1 -29.69 -13.75 14.64
N ALA A 2 -29.01 -12.83 15.30
CA ALA A 2 -29.56 -11.49 15.55
C ALA A 2 -28.62 -10.48 14.89
N GLY A 3 -29.09 -9.83 13.83
CA GLY A 3 -28.30 -8.82 13.11
C GLY A 3 -28.62 -8.78 11.63
N THR A 4 -27.95 -7.85 10.94
CA THR A 4 -28.12 -7.62 9.49
C THR A 4 -26.78 -7.86 8.79
N VAL A 5 -26.84 -8.48 7.62
CA VAL A 5 -25.69 -8.64 6.73
C VAL A 5 -25.85 -7.68 5.56
N LYS A 6 -24.84 -6.82 5.36
CA LYS A 6 -24.75 -5.93 4.21
C LYS A 6 -23.71 -6.49 3.23
N PHE A 7 -24.11 -6.77 2.00
CA PHE A 7 -23.20 -7.12 0.92
C PHE A 7 -22.74 -5.84 0.21
N ILE A 8 -21.43 -5.65 0.13
CA ILE A 8 -20.82 -4.51 -0.55
C ILE A 8 -20.11 -5.03 -1.80
N PHE A 9 -20.58 -4.59 -2.97
CA PHE A 9 -19.98 -4.91 -4.26
C PHE A 9 -19.23 -3.68 -4.74
N GLN A 10 -17.93 -3.67 -4.48
CA GLN A 10 -17.07 -2.53 -4.74
C GLN A 10 -16.63 -2.46 -6.20
N PRO A 11 -16.77 -1.31 -6.88
CA PRO A 11 -16.20 -1.06 -8.21
C PRO A 11 -14.78 -0.50 -8.09
N ALA A 12 -13.96 -0.70 -9.13
CA ALA A 12 -12.72 0.02 -9.39
C ALA A 12 -11.70 0.01 -8.23
N GLU A 13 -11.45 -1.16 -7.62
CA GLU A 13 -10.40 -1.32 -6.60
C GLU A 13 -9.02 -0.98 -7.18
N GLU A 14 -8.72 -1.43 -8.40
CA GLU A 14 -7.47 -1.18 -9.13
C GLU A 14 -7.34 0.26 -9.67
N GLY A 15 -8.28 1.12 -9.34
CA GLY A 15 -8.37 2.52 -9.75
C GLY A 15 -9.47 2.78 -10.78
N ALA A 16 -10.16 3.90 -10.60
CA ALA A 16 -11.17 4.38 -11.53
C ALA A 16 -10.52 4.91 -12.82
N GLN A 17 -11.29 4.97 -13.91
CA GLN A 17 -10.85 5.60 -15.15
C GLN A 17 -10.55 7.09 -14.92
N THR A 18 -9.69 7.65 -15.79
CA THR A 18 -9.33 9.07 -15.69
C THR A 18 -10.57 9.97 -15.73
N GLY A 19 -10.79 10.74 -14.67
CA GLY A 19 -11.93 11.64 -14.53
C GLY A 19 -13.15 11.02 -13.83
N GLU A 20 -13.08 9.77 -13.42
CA GLU A 20 -14.09 9.09 -12.62
C GLU A 20 -13.61 8.87 -11.17
N ASN A 21 -14.57 8.80 -10.25
CA ASN A 21 -14.33 8.37 -8.87
C ASN A 21 -14.71 6.89 -8.75
N GLY A 22 -14.05 6.18 -7.83
CA GLY A 22 -14.30 4.77 -7.61
C GLY A 22 -13.64 4.25 -6.34
N GLY A 23 -13.72 2.94 -6.15
CA GLY A 23 -13.11 2.26 -5.03
C GLY A 23 -13.83 2.43 -3.70
N ALA A 24 -13.19 1.93 -2.64
CA ALA A 24 -13.75 1.92 -1.30
C ALA A 24 -13.95 3.33 -0.71
N SER A 25 -13.05 4.27 -1.02
CA SER A 25 -13.14 5.64 -0.51
C SER A 25 -14.43 6.33 -0.99
N MET A 26 -14.77 6.21 -2.28
CA MET A 26 -16.01 6.75 -2.83
C MET A 26 -17.24 6.14 -2.12
N MET A 27 -17.25 4.83 -1.94
CA MET A 27 -18.38 4.14 -1.27
C MET A 27 -18.53 4.59 0.18
N VAL A 28 -17.43 4.84 0.88
CA VAL A 28 -17.43 5.40 2.26
C VAL A 28 -18.00 6.81 2.28
N GLU A 29 -17.60 7.67 1.33
CA GLU A 29 -18.14 9.03 1.18
C GLU A 29 -19.64 9.02 0.87
N GLU A 30 -20.13 8.05 0.10
CA GLU A 30 -21.55 7.84 -0.19
C GLU A 30 -22.32 7.20 0.97
N GLY A 31 -21.68 6.92 2.10
CA GLY A 31 -22.36 6.41 3.32
C GLY A 31 -22.63 4.91 3.29
N VAL A 32 -21.86 4.11 2.55
CA VAL A 32 -22.06 2.65 2.49
C VAL A 32 -22.00 1.97 3.86
N LEU A 33 -21.35 2.57 4.84
CA LEU A 33 -21.23 2.03 6.21
C LEU A 33 -22.31 2.55 7.18
N ASP A 34 -23.19 3.46 6.76
CA ASP A 34 -24.05 4.24 7.68
C ASP A 34 -25.46 3.65 7.86
N ASN A 35 -26.12 3.22 6.78
CA ASN A 35 -27.51 2.74 6.83
C ASN A 35 -27.70 1.40 6.08
N PRO A 36 -27.88 0.28 6.81
CA PRO A 36 -27.71 0.13 8.25
C PRO A 36 -26.25 0.37 8.65
N LYS A 37 -26.03 0.87 9.88
CA LYS A 37 -24.68 1.05 10.41
C LYS A 37 -23.94 -0.27 10.46
N VAL A 38 -22.70 -0.26 9.97
CA VAL A 38 -21.81 -1.42 9.94
C VAL A 38 -20.96 -1.42 11.23
N ASP A 39 -20.91 -2.55 11.93
CA ASP A 39 -20.12 -2.73 13.16
C ASP A 39 -18.78 -3.42 12.91
N ALA A 40 -18.69 -4.21 11.84
CA ALA A 40 -17.45 -4.86 11.39
C ALA A 40 -17.54 -5.20 9.89
N ILE A 41 -16.40 -5.22 9.23
CA ILE A 41 -16.30 -5.54 7.80
C ILE A 41 -15.30 -6.66 7.54
N TYR A 42 -15.59 -7.52 6.59
CA TYR A 42 -14.75 -8.61 6.13
C TYR A 42 -14.50 -8.50 4.64
N GLY A 43 -13.24 -8.66 4.21
CA GLY A 43 -12.85 -8.71 2.81
C GLY A 43 -11.83 -9.81 2.55
N LEU A 44 -11.70 -10.21 1.29
CA LEU A 44 -10.68 -11.18 0.87
C LEU A 44 -10.11 -10.82 -0.50
N HIS A 45 -8.88 -11.24 -0.71
CA HIS A 45 -8.21 -11.20 -2.01
C HIS A 45 -7.80 -12.62 -2.41
N ILE A 46 -8.12 -13.04 -3.64
CA ILE A 46 -7.62 -14.31 -4.16
C ILE A 46 -6.13 -14.20 -4.46
N ASN A 47 -5.35 -15.26 -4.19
CA ASN A 47 -3.91 -15.24 -4.38
C ASN A 47 -3.44 -16.49 -5.15
N SER A 48 -2.83 -16.28 -6.31
CA SER A 48 -2.35 -17.34 -7.22
C SER A 48 -1.26 -18.23 -6.62
N ALA A 49 -0.48 -17.74 -5.64
CA ALA A 49 0.59 -18.49 -5.00
C ALA A 49 0.18 -19.19 -3.70
N THR A 50 -1.08 -19.09 -3.29
CA THR A 50 -1.60 -19.75 -2.08
C THR A 50 -2.39 -21.00 -2.48
N PRO A 51 -2.12 -22.18 -1.89
CA PRO A 51 -2.85 -23.41 -2.22
C PRO A 51 -4.37 -23.29 -2.02
N VAL A 52 -5.14 -23.84 -2.94
CA VAL A 52 -6.61 -23.94 -2.82
C VAL A 52 -7.00 -24.58 -1.49
N GLY A 53 -8.07 -24.05 -0.88
CA GLY A 53 -8.55 -24.48 0.44
C GLY A 53 -7.83 -23.84 1.62
N THR A 54 -6.76 -23.08 1.36
CA THR A 54 -5.98 -22.37 2.38
C THR A 54 -6.36 -20.89 2.40
N VAL A 55 -6.37 -20.30 3.57
CA VAL A 55 -6.43 -18.85 3.77
C VAL A 55 -5.21 -18.36 4.54
N ARG A 56 -4.75 -17.17 4.21
CA ARG A 56 -3.62 -16.52 4.88
C ARG A 56 -4.05 -15.17 5.43
N TYR A 57 -3.60 -14.88 6.65
CA TYR A 57 -3.94 -13.64 7.35
C TYR A 57 -2.74 -13.09 8.13
N LYS A 58 -2.82 -11.85 8.54
CA LYS A 58 -1.93 -11.25 9.54
C LYS A 58 -2.75 -10.31 10.41
N SER A 59 -2.54 -10.32 11.72
CA SER A 59 -3.10 -9.31 12.64
C SER A 59 -2.34 -8.00 12.46
N LYS A 60 -2.99 -6.87 12.64
CA LYS A 60 -2.47 -5.52 12.38
C LYS A 60 -2.20 -5.31 10.89
N GLY A 61 -1.16 -4.57 10.51
CA GLY A 61 -0.86 -4.25 9.12
C GLY A 61 -0.59 -5.50 8.28
N ILE A 62 -1.45 -5.77 7.30
CA ILE A 62 -1.31 -6.91 6.37
C ILE A 62 -0.84 -6.46 4.99
N MET A 63 -1.34 -5.30 4.49
CA MET A 63 -0.87 -4.66 3.26
C MET A 63 -0.50 -3.21 3.53
N ALA A 64 0.50 -2.69 2.80
CA ALA A 64 1.10 -1.40 3.13
C ALA A 64 0.20 -0.22 2.82
N ALA A 65 0.31 0.83 3.63
CA ALA A 65 -0.06 2.16 3.21
C ALA A 65 0.81 2.60 2.04
N ALA A 66 0.22 3.32 1.10
CA ALA A 66 0.87 3.78 -0.12
C ALA A 66 0.77 5.30 -0.25
N GLN A 67 1.91 5.96 -0.46
CA GLN A 67 1.98 7.36 -0.79
C GLN A 67 2.75 7.54 -2.10
N ARG A 68 2.30 8.49 -2.91
CA ARG A 68 3.06 9.06 -4.02
C ARG A 68 3.70 10.35 -3.54
N PHE A 69 4.96 10.57 -3.87
CA PHE A 69 5.60 11.86 -3.62
C PHE A 69 6.19 12.48 -4.89
N VAL A 70 6.28 13.80 -4.87
CA VAL A 70 6.98 14.61 -5.85
C VAL A 70 7.93 15.55 -5.09
N ILE A 71 9.18 15.61 -5.51
CA ILE A 71 10.15 16.59 -5.01
C ILE A 71 10.56 17.46 -6.18
N ASP A 72 10.20 18.74 -6.14
CA ASP A 72 10.61 19.73 -7.10
C ASP A 72 11.86 20.45 -6.58
N VAL A 73 12.97 20.35 -7.32
CA VAL A 73 14.24 20.98 -7.00
C VAL A 73 14.48 22.15 -7.92
N LYS A 74 14.78 23.32 -7.35
CA LYS A 74 15.12 24.53 -8.09
C LYS A 74 16.57 24.90 -7.89
N GLY A 75 17.23 25.16 -9.01
CA GLY A 75 18.60 25.65 -9.08
C GLY A 75 18.69 26.95 -9.90
N LYS A 76 19.79 27.12 -10.59
CA LYS A 76 20.06 28.25 -11.48
C LYS A 76 20.78 27.75 -12.73
N GLN A 77 20.15 27.96 -13.89
CA GLN A 77 20.67 27.52 -15.18
C GLN A 77 21.96 28.27 -15.55
N ALA A 78 22.90 27.55 -16.19
CA ALA A 78 24.08 28.11 -16.83
C ALA A 78 24.64 27.18 -17.90
N HIS A 79 25.63 27.67 -18.64
CA HIS A 79 26.43 26.83 -19.53
C HIS A 79 27.25 25.82 -18.72
N GLY A 80 27.27 24.55 -19.14
CA GLY A 80 27.95 23.46 -18.41
C GLY A 80 29.47 23.67 -18.20
N SER A 81 30.11 24.54 -19.01
CA SER A 81 31.51 24.90 -18.83
C SER A 81 31.77 26.01 -17.79
N THR A 82 30.72 26.64 -17.27
CA THR A 82 30.81 27.74 -16.28
C THR A 82 29.98 27.44 -15.01
N PRO A 83 30.18 26.26 -14.37
CA PRO A 83 29.31 25.81 -13.27
C PRO A 83 29.34 26.73 -12.03
N TRP A 84 30.40 27.53 -11.87
CA TRP A 84 30.55 28.44 -10.73
C TRP A 84 29.57 29.63 -10.70
N VAL A 85 28.82 29.87 -11.80
CA VAL A 85 27.76 30.91 -11.85
C VAL A 85 26.37 30.30 -11.76
N SER A 86 26.27 28.97 -11.58
CA SER A 86 25.04 28.19 -11.53
C SER A 86 24.71 27.70 -10.11
N VAL A 87 23.54 27.07 -10.00
CA VAL A 87 23.18 26.14 -8.92
C VAL A 87 22.61 24.91 -9.59
N ASP A 88 23.29 23.78 -9.48
CA ASP A 88 22.99 22.58 -10.26
C ASP A 88 21.90 21.70 -9.56
N PRO A 89 20.67 21.68 -10.08
CA PRO A 89 19.59 20.88 -9.47
C PRO A 89 19.78 19.38 -9.66
N ILE A 90 20.58 18.93 -10.63
CA ILE A 90 20.88 17.50 -10.82
C ILE A 90 21.80 17.02 -9.68
N VAL A 91 22.83 17.78 -9.34
CA VAL A 91 23.71 17.48 -8.21
C VAL A 91 22.95 17.51 -6.89
N ILE A 92 22.10 18.53 -6.70
CA ILE A 92 21.21 18.62 -5.53
C ILE A 92 20.31 17.39 -5.42
N SER A 93 19.69 16.97 -6.55
CA SER A 93 18.81 15.78 -6.58
C SER A 93 19.55 14.50 -6.18
N ALA A 94 20.78 14.32 -6.63
CA ALA A 94 21.60 13.18 -6.24
C ALA A 94 21.84 13.13 -4.72
N GLN A 95 22.08 14.29 -4.08
CA GLN A 95 22.24 14.37 -2.62
C GLN A 95 20.92 14.14 -1.88
N ILE A 96 19.81 14.65 -2.40
CA ILE A 96 18.48 14.39 -1.84
C ILE A 96 18.19 12.88 -1.89
N ILE A 97 18.44 12.19 -3.01
CA ILE A 97 18.26 10.74 -3.12
C ILE A 97 19.05 10.01 -2.05
N ASN A 98 20.35 10.29 -1.91
CA ASN A 98 21.18 9.68 -0.89
C ASN A 98 20.67 10.00 0.53
N GLY A 99 20.29 11.25 0.79
CA GLY A 99 19.76 11.68 2.09
C GLY A 99 18.49 10.97 2.49
N ILE A 100 17.49 10.90 1.63
CA ILE A 100 16.20 10.28 1.98
C ILE A 100 16.30 8.77 2.20
N GLN A 101 17.27 8.06 1.56
CA GLN A 101 17.50 6.65 1.86
C GLN A 101 17.97 6.42 3.28
N THR A 102 18.59 7.41 3.91
CA THR A 102 19.01 7.33 5.32
C THR A 102 17.83 7.32 6.29
N ILE A 103 16.66 7.80 5.89
CA ILE A 103 15.44 7.73 6.71
C ILE A 103 15.13 6.28 7.05
N ILE A 104 15.16 5.38 6.05
CA ILE A 104 14.92 3.95 6.28
C ILE A 104 16.06 3.34 7.10
N SER A 105 17.31 3.59 6.69
CA SER A 105 18.46 2.89 7.28
C SER A 105 18.91 3.44 8.64
N ARG A 106 18.49 4.67 9.05
CA ARG A 106 18.98 5.34 10.26
C ARG A 106 17.90 5.92 11.16
N ASN A 107 16.68 6.13 10.69
CA ASN A 107 15.60 6.70 11.49
C ASN A 107 14.45 5.70 11.74
N SER A 108 14.24 4.73 10.84
CA SER A 108 13.14 3.78 10.95
C SER A 108 13.48 2.62 11.87
N GLU A 109 12.55 2.26 12.75
CA GLU A 109 12.67 1.10 13.65
C GLU A 109 12.24 -0.19 12.92
N LEU A 110 13.16 -0.76 12.12
CA LEU A 110 12.88 -1.92 11.26
C LEU A 110 12.50 -3.21 12.02
N THR A 111 12.62 -3.21 13.35
CA THR A 111 12.16 -4.32 14.20
C THR A 111 10.64 -4.31 14.41
N LYS A 112 9.98 -3.17 14.20
CA LYS A 112 8.51 -3.08 14.23
C LYS A 112 7.90 -3.68 12.98
N GLU A 113 8.09 -3.01 11.84
CA GLU A 113 7.53 -3.41 10.54
C GLU A 113 8.42 -2.87 9.40
N GLY A 114 8.17 -3.34 8.17
CA GLY A 114 8.89 -2.89 6.99
C GLY A 114 8.45 -1.52 6.47
N ALA A 115 9.39 -0.80 5.86
CA ALA A 115 9.12 0.43 5.12
C ALA A 115 10.02 0.54 3.90
N VAL A 116 9.53 1.18 2.84
CA VAL A 116 10.25 1.38 1.58
C VAL A 116 10.05 2.81 1.09
N ILE A 117 11.14 3.44 0.63
CA ILE A 117 11.12 4.69 -0.14
C ILE A 117 11.79 4.42 -1.48
N THR A 118 11.07 4.63 -2.57
CA THR A 118 11.60 4.42 -3.92
C THR A 118 11.43 5.68 -4.75
N ILE A 119 12.50 6.17 -5.37
CA ILE A 119 12.44 7.13 -6.45
C ILE A 119 12.27 6.35 -7.75
N GLY A 120 11.09 6.48 -8.38
CA GLY A 120 10.75 5.77 -9.62
C GLY A 120 11.16 6.52 -10.88
N SER A 121 11.26 7.87 -10.82
CA SER A 121 11.68 8.67 -11.96
C SER A 121 12.35 9.99 -11.55
N ILE A 122 13.22 10.48 -12.44
CA ILE A 122 13.89 11.76 -12.35
C ILE A 122 13.78 12.44 -13.71
N HIS A 123 13.33 13.70 -13.70
CA HIS A 123 13.22 14.52 -14.91
C HIS A 123 14.02 15.79 -14.75
N SER A 124 15.02 16.01 -15.60
CA SER A 124 15.84 17.23 -15.62
C SER A 124 16.66 17.34 -16.89
N GLY A 125 16.94 18.57 -17.30
CA GLY A 125 17.81 18.88 -18.42
C GLY A 125 17.22 18.61 -19.80
N ILE A 126 17.77 19.28 -20.81
CA ILE A 126 17.36 19.16 -22.23
C ILE A 126 18.58 19.02 -23.16
N ARG A 127 19.78 19.43 -22.72
CA ARG A 127 21.02 19.36 -23.49
C ARG A 127 22.19 19.01 -22.60
N PHE A 128 23.14 18.27 -23.15
CA PHE A 128 24.33 17.78 -22.42
C PHE A 128 25.26 18.87 -21.89
N ASN A 129 25.23 20.07 -22.46
CA ASN A 129 26.12 21.20 -22.15
C ASN A 129 25.42 22.35 -21.40
N ILE A 130 24.23 22.11 -20.85
CA ILE A 130 23.46 23.12 -20.08
C ILE A 130 23.15 22.51 -18.70
N ILE A 131 23.54 23.21 -17.64
CA ILE A 131 23.00 22.97 -16.28
C ILE A 131 21.57 23.47 -16.29
N PRO A 132 20.56 22.65 -15.97
CA PRO A 132 19.17 23.06 -16.03
C PRO A 132 18.75 23.98 -14.89
N GLU A 133 17.58 24.57 -14.96
CA GLU A 133 17.00 25.41 -13.92
C GLU A 133 16.34 24.57 -12.81
N SER A 134 15.84 23.39 -13.15
CA SER A 134 15.08 22.53 -12.22
C SER A 134 15.29 21.05 -12.47
N ALA A 135 14.96 20.26 -11.44
CA ALA A 135 14.78 18.83 -11.52
C ALA A 135 13.53 18.40 -10.74
N GLN A 136 12.91 17.31 -11.15
CA GLN A 136 11.78 16.72 -10.45
C GLN A 136 12.07 15.25 -10.18
N LEU A 137 11.85 14.83 -8.92
CA LEU A 137 11.91 13.46 -8.46
C LEU A 137 10.50 12.99 -8.15
N ILE A 138 10.11 11.81 -8.66
CA ILE A 138 8.80 11.22 -8.38
C ILE A 138 9.02 9.81 -7.81
N GLY A 139 8.28 9.49 -6.74
CA GLY A 139 8.46 8.19 -6.11
C GLY A 139 7.27 7.73 -5.27
N THR A 140 7.50 6.65 -4.55
CA THR A 140 6.51 6.04 -3.67
C THR A 140 7.10 5.73 -2.30
N ILE A 141 6.24 5.82 -1.28
CA ILE A 141 6.49 5.34 0.07
C ILE A 141 5.54 4.16 0.31
N ARG A 142 6.04 3.11 0.97
CA ARG A 142 5.25 1.99 1.46
C ARG A 142 5.57 1.79 2.93
N THR A 143 4.55 1.69 3.78
CA THR A 143 4.73 1.48 5.22
C THR A 143 3.70 0.52 5.76
N LEU A 144 4.11 -0.28 6.75
CA LEU A 144 3.26 -1.25 7.46
C LEU A 144 2.95 -0.83 8.90
N ASP A 145 3.30 0.42 9.23
CA ASP A 145 3.10 1.03 10.55
C ASP A 145 2.87 2.54 10.37
N ASP A 146 1.85 3.09 11.03
CA ASP A 146 1.46 4.49 10.88
C ASP A 146 2.46 5.46 11.53
N ASP A 147 3.08 5.10 12.67
CA ASP A 147 4.10 5.95 13.30
C ASP A 147 5.30 6.08 12.38
N MET A 148 5.69 4.98 11.72
CA MET A 148 6.78 4.97 10.75
C MET A 148 6.41 5.78 9.50
N LYS A 149 5.16 5.72 9.04
CA LYS A 149 4.65 6.57 7.94
C LYS A 149 4.82 8.05 8.29
N GLN A 150 4.36 8.47 9.46
CA GLN A 150 4.47 9.86 9.91
C GLN A 150 5.93 10.30 10.08
N LEU A 151 6.78 9.42 10.60
CA LEU A 151 8.22 9.68 10.69
C LEU A 151 8.83 9.95 9.30
N ILE A 152 8.55 9.08 8.32
CA ILE A 152 9.10 9.20 6.97
C ILE A 152 8.64 10.51 6.30
N ILE A 153 7.34 10.79 6.35
CA ILE A 153 6.75 12.01 5.79
C ILE A 153 7.43 13.26 6.39
N ARG A 154 7.52 13.32 7.72
CA ARG A 154 8.18 14.44 8.41
C ARG A 154 9.64 14.57 8.00
N ARG A 155 10.41 13.48 8.01
CA ARG A 155 11.83 13.52 7.66
C ARG A 155 12.09 13.89 6.21
N MET A 156 11.27 13.47 5.27
CA MET A 156 11.38 13.87 3.87
C MET A 156 11.15 15.38 3.71
N ASN A 157 10.12 15.93 4.38
CA ASN A 157 9.84 17.37 4.38
C ASN A 157 10.93 18.22 5.05
N GLU A 158 11.69 17.63 5.98
CA GLU A 158 12.83 18.31 6.63
C GLU A 158 14.09 18.21 5.76
N LEU A 159 14.45 17.00 5.33
CA LEU A 159 15.74 16.72 4.70
C LEU A 159 15.89 17.32 3.30
N ALA A 160 14.87 17.13 2.43
CA ALA A 160 15.00 17.56 1.04
C ALA A 160 15.22 19.07 0.89
N PRO A 161 14.45 19.95 1.57
CA PRO A 161 14.70 21.39 1.54
C PRO A 161 16.06 21.80 2.15
N GLN A 162 16.47 21.17 3.27
CA GLN A 162 17.74 21.48 3.92
C GLN A 162 18.95 21.09 3.07
N ILE A 163 18.90 19.92 2.43
CA ILE A 163 19.92 19.49 1.48
C ILE A 163 20.00 20.47 0.31
N ALA A 164 18.87 20.85 -0.29
CA ALA A 164 18.87 21.79 -1.39
C ALA A 164 19.46 23.15 -0.99
N ALA A 165 19.08 23.66 0.17
CA ALA A 165 19.63 24.92 0.71
C ALA A 165 21.13 24.86 0.96
N ALA A 166 21.66 23.73 1.45
CA ALA A 166 23.10 23.55 1.65
C ALA A 166 23.92 23.67 0.34
N TYR A 167 23.29 23.40 -0.80
CA TYR A 167 23.88 23.54 -2.13
C TYR A 167 23.45 24.83 -2.86
N GLY A 168 22.80 25.76 -2.16
CA GLY A 168 22.40 27.07 -2.69
C GLY A 168 21.11 27.06 -3.52
N GLY A 169 20.40 25.94 -3.58
CA GLY A 169 19.10 25.79 -4.24
C GLY A 169 17.93 25.72 -3.26
N SER A 170 16.79 25.29 -3.77
CA SER A 170 15.61 25.01 -2.95
C SER A 170 14.92 23.72 -3.40
N ALA A 171 14.16 23.10 -2.50
CA ALA A 171 13.30 21.96 -2.84
C ALA A 171 11.96 22.06 -2.10
N THR A 172 10.90 21.58 -2.75
CA THR A 172 9.58 21.38 -2.15
C THR A 172 9.20 19.92 -2.26
N VAL A 173 8.47 19.42 -1.26
CA VAL A 173 8.01 18.03 -1.20
C VAL A 173 6.50 18.02 -1.16
N ASP A 174 5.85 17.34 -2.11
CA ASP A 174 4.41 17.05 -2.12
C ASP A 174 4.22 15.55 -1.93
N ILE A 175 3.50 15.14 -0.88
CA ILE A 175 3.23 13.73 -0.56
C ILE A 175 1.73 13.54 -0.47
N LYS A 176 1.20 12.64 -1.29
CA LYS A 176 -0.23 12.29 -1.32
C LYS A 176 -0.41 10.83 -0.97
N GLU A 177 -1.29 10.54 -0.01
CA GLU A 177 -1.71 9.19 0.28
C GLU A 177 -2.61 8.68 -0.85
N THR A 178 -2.34 7.47 -1.33
CA THR A 178 -3.11 6.78 -2.37
C THR A 178 -3.88 5.60 -1.82
N ALA A 179 -3.40 5.00 -0.72
CA ALA A 179 -4.11 4.01 0.06
C ALA A 179 -3.63 4.06 1.51
N ALA A 180 -4.52 3.92 2.46
CA ALA A 180 -4.20 3.79 3.87
C ALA A 180 -3.63 2.39 4.18
N LEU A 181 -3.17 2.17 5.40
CA LEU A 181 -2.72 0.86 5.87
C LEU A 181 -3.91 -0.11 5.94
N THR A 182 -3.84 -1.23 5.21
CA THR A 182 -4.81 -2.33 5.39
C THR A 182 -4.54 -2.98 6.74
N TYR A 183 -5.35 -2.62 7.74
CA TYR A 183 -5.11 -2.94 9.15
C TYR A 183 -6.20 -3.85 9.70
N ASN A 184 -5.83 -5.08 9.99
CA ASN A 184 -6.72 -6.05 10.64
C ASN A 184 -6.81 -5.76 12.14
N ASP A 185 -8.00 -5.37 12.61
CA ASP A 185 -8.25 -5.18 14.04
C ASP A 185 -7.89 -6.44 14.85
N PRO A 186 -7.03 -6.35 15.87
CA PRO A 186 -6.56 -7.54 16.60
C PRO A 186 -7.67 -8.35 17.28
N THR A 187 -8.69 -7.67 17.80
CA THR A 187 -9.82 -8.33 18.50
C THR A 187 -10.71 -9.05 17.48
N LEU A 188 -11.03 -8.38 16.38
CA LEU A 188 -11.80 -8.99 15.29
C LEU A 188 -11.02 -10.12 14.62
N THR A 189 -9.70 -9.95 14.42
CA THR A 189 -8.81 -10.99 13.87
C THR A 189 -8.84 -12.27 14.70
N LEU A 190 -8.75 -12.17 16.03
CA LEU A 190 -8.81 -13.35 16.89
C LEU A 190 -10.11 -14.12 16.72
N LYS A 191 -11.26 -13.42 16.68
CA LYS A 191 -12.58 -14.02 16.44
C LYS A 191 -12.66 -14.64 15.03
N ALA A 192 -12.24 -13.89 14.03
CA ALA A 192 -12.26 -14.32 12.62
C ALA A 192 -11.42 -15.58 12.39
N VAL A 193 -10.20 -15.62 12.91
CA VAL A 193 -9.30 -16.77 12.79
C VAL A 193 -9.88 -18.02 13.44
N ASN A 194 -10.51 -17.89 14.60
CA ASN A 194 -11.18 -19.01 15.25
C ASN A 194 -12.35 -19.54 14.41
N SER A 195 -13.15 -18.66 13.82
CA SER A 195 -14.22 -19.01 12.91
C SER A 195 -13.70 -19.70 11.63
N LEU A 196 -12.67 -19.15 11.02
CA LEU A 196 -12.03 -19.73 9.83
C LEU A 196 -11.45 -21.12 10.10
N LYS A 197 -10.77 -21.32 11.23
CA LYS A 197 -10.23 -22.62 11.65
C LYS A 197 -11.32 -23.67 11.83
N LYS A 198 -12.48 -23.27 12.37
CA LYS A 198 -13.66 -24.12 12.54
C LYS A 198 -14.29 -24.48 11.19
N THR A 199 -14.35 -23.53 10.25
CA THR A 199 -15.00 -23.67 8.96
C THR A 199 -14.16 -24.40 7.92
N LEU A 200 -12.85 -24.06 7.84
CA LEU A 200 -11.94 -24.55 6.80
C LEU A 200 -10.97 -25.63 7.32
N GLY A 201 -10.88 -25.81 8.65
CA GLY A 201 -9.91 -26.66 9.29
C GLY A 201 -8.64 -25.92 9.73
N GLN A 202 -8.12 -26.30 10.90
CA GLN A 202 -7.00 -25.59 11.55
C GLN A 202 -5.74 -25.48 10.68
N LYS A 203 -5.42 -26.50 9.90
CA LYS A 203 -4.23 -26.56 9.03
C LYS A 203 -4.30 -25.61 7.84
N ASN A 204 -5.51 -25.21 7.47
CA ASN A 204 -5.80 -24.41 6.29
C ASN A 204 -5.87 -22.90 6.60
N VAL A 205 -5.65 -22.49 7.83
CA VAL A 205 -5.68 -21.08 8.27
C VAL A 205 -4.29 -20.73 8.79
N MET A 206 -3.54 -20.00 7.97
CA MET A 206 -2.11 -19.76 8.17
C MET A 206 -1.82 -18.27 8.38
N GLU A 207 -0.98 -17.98 9.35
CA GLU A 207 -0.42 -16.63 9.48
C GLU A 207 0.63 -16.37 8.39
N MET A 208 0.68 -15.15 7.87
CA MET A 208 1.63 -14.73 6.85
C MET A 208 2.41 -13.51 7.27
N ARG A 209 3.50 -13.22 6.58
CA ARG A 209 4.16 -11.91 6.66
C ARG A 209 3.33 -10.89 5.88
N ALA A 210 3.39 -9.63 6.33
CA ALA A 210 2.81 -8.53 5.58
C ALA A 210 3.41 -8.42 4.17
N VAL A 211 2.64 -7.86 3.24
CA VAL A 211 3.10 -7.54 1.89
C VAL A 211 3.12 -6.02 1.66
N THR A 212 3.97 -5.58 0.74
CA THR A 212 4.13 -4.15 0.43
C THR A 212 3.18 -3.64 -0.66
N GLY A 213 2.31 -4.52 -1.19
CA GLY A 213 1.15 -4.11 -1.98
C GLY A 213 0.20 -3.25 -1.14
N ALA A 214 -0.61 -2.42 -1.79
CA ALA A 214 -1.64 -1.61 -1.17
C ALA A 214 -3.02 -2.13 -1.58
N GLU A 215 -4.03 -1.81 -0.77
CA GLU A 215 -5.41 -2.27 -0.94
C GLU A 215 -6.36 -1.19 -0.43
N ASP A 216 -7.35 -0.82 -1.21
CA ASP A 216 -8.26 0.27 -0.85
C ASP A 216 -9.34 -0.13 0.16
N PHE A 217 -9.51 -1.44 0.46
CA PHE A 217 -10.30 -1.93 1.58
C PHE A 217 -9.94 -1.24 2.90
N SER A 218 -8.73 -0.71 2.99
CA SER A 218 -8.26 0.14 4.09
C SER A 218 -9.18 1.32 4.38
N ALA A 219 -9.84 1.91 3.37
CA ALA A 219 -10.77 3.01 3.56
C ALA A 219 -11.99 2.61 4.42
N PHE A 220 -12.47 1.37 4.29
CA PHE A 220 -13.49 0.85 5.20
C PHE A 220 -12.94 0.63 6.61
N GLN A 221 -11.69 0.11 6.70
CA GLN A 221 -11.05 -0.19 7.99
C GLN A 221 -10.68 1.05 8.80
N GLU A 222 -10.55 2.21 8.17
CA GLU A 222 -10.43 3.49 8.87
C GLU A 222 -11.72 3.92 9.59
N ARG A 223 -12.86 3.34 9.25
CA ARG A 223 -14.19 3.70 9.79
C ARG A 223 -14.74 2.66 10.75
N VAL A 224 -14.50 1.39 10.49
CA VAL A 224 -15.02 0.27 11.29
C VAL A 224 -13.95 -0.82 11.44
N PRO A 225 -13.97 -1.62 12.53
CA PRO A 225 -13.11 -2.78 12.65
C PRO A 225 -13.24 -3.69 11.42
N GLY A 226 -12.12 -4.00 10.78
CA GLY A 226 -12.10 -4.83 9.59
C GLY A 226 -11.15 -6.00 9.70
N PHE A 227 -11.43 -7.06 8.94
CA PHE A 227 -10.55 -8.20 8.77
C PHE A 227 -10.45 -8.57 7.30
N TYR A 228 -9.23 -8.48 6.77
CA TYR A 228 -8.88 -8.79 5.40
C TYR A 228 -7.93 -9.99 5.35
N PHE A 229 -8.14 -10.92 4.42
CA PHE A 229 -7.33 -12.12 4.31
C PHE A 229 -7.14 -12.56 2.85
N PHE A 230 -6.12 -13.35 2.60
CA PHE A 230 -5.86 -13.92 1.28
C PHE A 230 -6.46 -15.32 1.17
N LEU A 231 -7.16 -15.56 0.06
CA LEU A 231 -7.76 -16.84 -0.31
C LEU A 231 -6.87 -17.58 -1.31
N GLY A 232 -6.66 -18.87 -1.13
CA GLY A 232 -5.87 -19.68 -2.06
C GLY A 232 -6.56 -19.92 -3.40
N GLY A 233 -5.81 -19.63 -4.48
CA GLY A 233 -6.17 -19.83 -5.86
C GLY A 233 -5.05 -20.48 -6.70
N LEU A 234 -4.07 -21.13 -6.07
CA LEU A 234 -2.97 -21.79 -6.77
C LEU A 234 -3.50 -22.94 -7.63
N ILE A 235 -3.20 -22.91 -8.93
CA ILE A 235 -3.53 -23.97 -9.88
C ILE A 235 -2.96 -25.31 -9.39
N GLN A 236 -3.79 -26.34 -9.42
CA GLN A 236 -3.41 -27.66 -8.98
C GLN A 236 -2.21 -28.19 -9.78
N GLY A 237 -1.17 -28.63 -9.06
CA GLY A 237 0.06 -29.14 -9.65
C GLY A 237 1.17 -28.10 -9.81
N ASN A 238 0.85 -26.82 -9.68
CA ASN A 238 1.86 -25.75 -9.71
C ASN A 238 2.54 -25.55 -8.36
N SER A 239 3.79 -25.09 -8.41
CA SER A 239 4.52 -24.63 -7.23
C SER A 239 4.13 -23.17 -6.91
N PRO A 240 4.03 -22.77 -5.63
CA PRO A 240 3.83 -21.36 -5.26
C PRO A 240 4.87 -20.39 -5.83
N HIS A 241 6.09 -20.86 -6.10
CA HIS A 241 7.18 -20.05 -6.68
C HIS A 241 7.05 -19.88 -8.20
N GLU A 242 6.28 -20.72 -8.87
CA GLU A 242 6.05 -20.71 -10.32
C GLU A 242 4.70 -20.11 -10.68
N ALA A 243 3.87 -19.79 -9.68
CA ALA A 243 2.58 -19.18 -9.88
C ALA A 243 2.75 -17.80 -10.54
N PRO A 244 2.02 -17.51 -11.63
CA PRO A 244 2.04 -16.21 -12.26
C PRO A 244 1.67 -15.10 -11.27
N SER A 245 2.40 -14.00 -11.34
CA SER A 245 2.11 -12.84 -10.49
C SER A 245 0.81 -12.16 -10.88
N HIS A 246 0.14 -11.56 -9.89
CA HIS A 246 -0.94 -10.63 -10.16
C HIS A 246 -0.47 -9.50 -11.08
N HIS A 247 -1.36 -8.89 -11.85
CA HIS A 247 -1.09 -7.81 -12.82
C HIS A 247 -0.17 -8.23 -13.98
N THR A 248 -0.13 -9.51 -14.33
CA THR A 248 0.56 -10.01 -15.53
C THR A 248 -0.44 -10.66 -16.50
N PRO A 249 -0.13 -10.71 -17.81
CA PRO A 249 -0.99 -11.39 -18.78
C PRO A 249 -1.18 -12.88 -18.51
N GLU A 250 -0.26 -13.49 -17.79
CA GLU A 250 -0.27 -14.91 -17.42
C GLU A 250 -1.04 -15.19 -16.13
N PHE A 251 -1.59 -14.16 -15.49
CA PHE A 251 -2.34 -14.34 -14.23
C PHE A 251 -3.48 -15.33 -14.40
N GLU A 252 -3.48 -16.34 -13.56
CA GLU A 252 -4.47 -17.39 -13.54
C GLU A 252 -4.68 -17.89 -12.12
N VAL A 253 -5.91 -18.29 -11.79
CA VAL A 253 -6.30 -18.89 -10.52
C VAL A 253 -7.18 -20.10 -10.72
N ASP A 254 -7.14 -21.04 -9.79
CA ASP A 254 -8.01 -22.21 -9.77
C ASP A 254 -9.37 -21.84 -9.17
N ASP A 255 -10.45 -21.95 -9.97
CA ASP A 255 -11.82 -21.67 -9.56
C ASP A 255 -12.29 -22.55 -8.38
N ALA A 256 -11.65 -23.70 -8.16
CA ALA A 256 -11.91 -24.52 -6.98
C ALA A 256 -11.62 -23.77 -5.65
N GLY A 257 -10.84 -22.68 -5.70
CA GLY A 257 -10.64 -21.79 -4.57
C GLY A 257 -11.90 -21.04 -4.14
N LEU A 258 -12.77 -20.67 -5.07
CA LEU A 258 -13.90 -19.79 -4.84
C LEU A 258 -14.89 -20.32 -3.81
N ILE A 259 -15.18 -21.63 -3.82
CA ILE A 259 -16.08 -22.25 -2.82
C ILE A 259 -15.53 -22.15 -1.39
N HIS A 260 -14.22 -22.13 -1.22
CA HIS A 260 -13.59 -21.93 0.09
C HIS A 260 -13.73 -20.50 0.57
N GLY A 261 -13.69 -19.51 -0.35
CA GLY A 261 -14.03 -18.11 -0.06
C GLY A 261 -15.46 -17.95 0.42
N VAL A 262 -16.42 -18.55 -0.29
CA VAL A 262 -17.84 -18.56 0.14
C VAL A 262 -18.01 -19.17 1.53
N LYS A 263 -17.41 -20.35 1.79
CA LYS A 263 -17.45 -21.00 3.11
C LYS A 263 -16.83 -20.11 4.20
N ALA A 264 -15.71 -19.47 3.91
CA ALA A 264 -15.04 -18.56 4.83
C ALA A 264 -15.95 -17.39 5.22
N MET A 265 -16.47 -16.67 4.23
CA MET A 265 -17.34 -15.49 4.46
C MET A 265 -18.64 -15.86 5.18
N VAL A 266 -19.26 -16.98 4.82
CA VAL A 266 -20.45 -17.50 5.52
C VAL A 266 -20.11 -17.85 6.98
N GLY A 267 -19.00 -18.57 7.21
CA GLY A 267 -18.57 -18.94 8.56
C GLY A 267 -18.31 -17.72 9.44
N LEU A 268 -17.59 -16.72 8.92
CA LEU A 268 -17.32 -15.45 9.60
C LEU A 268 -18.63 -14.74 9.98
N THR A 269 -19.55 -14.62 9.03
CA THR A 269 -20.84 -13.98 9.22
C THR A 269 -21.68 -14.68 10.31
N LEU A 270 -21.80 -16.00 10.21
CA LEU A 270 -22.61 -16.78 11.17
C LEU A 270 -22.04 -16.75 12.58
N ASP A 271 -20.73 -16.78 12.73
CA ASP A 271 -20.09 -16.75 14.06
C ASP A 271 -20.07 -15.34 14.67
N TYR A 272 -20.01 -14.28 13.83
CA TYR A 272 -20.10 -12.90 14.31
C TYR A 272 -21.50 -12.52 14.81
N LEU A 273 -22.55 -13.07 14.19
CA LEU A 273 -23.96 -12.79 14.51
C LEU A 273 -24.56 -13.73 15.60
N LYS A 274 -23.75 -14.53 16.27
CA LYS A 274 -24.16 -15.33 17.45
C LYS A 274 -24.16 -14.53 18.71
#